data_a881ed4372e2935d1b23455e1e8f69a5
#
_entry.id   a881ed4372e2935d1b23455e1e8f69a5
#
_cell.length_a   1.000
_cell.length_b   1.000
_cell.length_c   1.000
_cell.angle_alpha   90.00
_cell.angle_beta   90.00
_cell.angle_gamma   90.00
#
_symmetry.space_group_name_H-M   'P 1'
#
loop_
_entity.id
_entity.type
_entity.pdbx_description
1 polymer ?
#
loop_
_entity_poly.entity_id
_entity_poly.type
_entity_poly.pdbx_seq_one_letter_code
_entity_poly.pdbx_strand_id
1 'polypeptide(L)'
;MPVRPVKKEHRLGHFHMFWYTVLRYIVIGLYHLYFNITFEGTENIPKDGGNIFASNHRSYQDPVFIALPTKVPLSYMAKEELFHQNVFFTLLIKAFGAFPVTRGKGDTQVIDTSIEKLEKGRNLVIFPEGTRSKDGKVRKGKT
;
A
#
# COMPACT_ATOMS: atom_id res chain seq x y z
N MET A 1 -5.45 3.32 -27.11
CA MET A 1 -4.03 3.52 -26.80
C MET A 1 -3.40 2.17 -26.52
N PRO A 2 -2.30 1.78 -27.17
CA PRO A 2 -1.66 0.50 -26.87
C PRO A 2 -1.06 0.56 -25.45
N VAL A 3 -1.43 -0.42 -24.62
CA VAL A 3 -0.86 -0.62 -23.29
C VAL A 3 0.63 -0.91 -23.47
N ARG A 4 1.50 -0.03 -22.95
CA ARG A 4 2.94 -0.29 -22.96
C ARG A 4 3.23 -1.53 -22.10
N PRO A 5 4.05 -2.46 -22.58
CA PRO A 5 4.43 -3.61 -21.76
C PRO A 5 5.16 -3.11 -20.51
N VAL A 6 4.67 -3.50 -19.34
CA VAL A 6 5.32 -3.21 -18.05
C VAL A 6 6.73 -3.80 -18.08
N LYS A 7 7.75 -2.95 -18.05
CA LYS A 7 9.14 -3.41 -17.90
C LYS A 7 9.26 -4.08 -16.53
N LYS A 8 9.55 -5.38 -16.51
CA LYS A 8 9.76 -6.20 -15.30
C LYS A 8 11.01 -5.81 -14.46
N GLU A 9 11.53 -4.61 -14.61
CA GLU A 9 12.76 -4.15 -14.00
C GLU A 9 12.46 -3.35 -12.72
N HIS A 10 12.17 -3.96 -11.66
CA HIS A 10 12.57 -3.64 -10.29
C HIS A 10 11.81 -4.54 -9.30
N ARG A 11 12.16 -5.80 -9.31
CA ARG A 11 12.03 -6.57 -8.07
C ARG A 11 12.89 -5.84 -7.03
N LEU A 12 12.31 -5.51 -5.89
CA LEU A 12 13.11 -5.13 -4.72
C LEU A 12 14.26 -6.11 -4.62
N GLY A 13 15.51 -5.64 -4.45
CA GLY A 13 16.66 -6.52 -4.36
C GLY A 13 16.38 -7.62 -3.32
N HIS A 14 16.95 -8.81 -3.50
CA HIS A 14 16.71 -9.99 -2.63
C HIS A 14 16.81 -9.65 -1.14
N PHE A 15 17.71 -8.75 -0.76
CA PHE A 15 17.89 -8.28 0.61
C PHE A 15 16.64 -7.53 1.13
N HIS A 16 16.06 -6.61 0.36
CA HIS A 16 14.85 -5.88 0.76
C HIS A 16 13.63 -6.80 0.82
N MET A 17 13.54 -7.77 -0.09
CA MET A 17 12.46 -8.76 -0.08
C MET A 17 12.55 -9.67 1.14
N PHE A 18 13.75 -10.08 1.54
CA PHE A 18 13.97 -10.89 2.74
C PHE A 18 13.46 -10.16 3.99
N TRP A 19 13.93 -8.94 4.23
CA TRP A 19 13.53 -8.15 5.40
C TRP A 19 12.05 -7.77 5.40
N TYR A 20 11.49 -7.42 4.24
CA TYR A 20 10.05 -7.22 4.09
C TYR A 20 9.27 -8.47 4.50
N THR A 21 9.70 -9.63 4.06
CA THR A 21 9.05 -10.91 4.38
C THR A 21 9.15 -11.22 5.86
N VAL A 22 10.32 -11.06 6.48
CA VAL A 22 10.52 -11.27 7.93
C VAL A 22 9.61 -10.34 8.73
N LEU A 23 9.65 -9.04 8.45
CA LEU A 23 8.82 -8.05 9.13
C LEU A 23 7.33 -8.35 8.97
N ARG A 24 6.90 -8.74 7.77
CA ARG A 24 5.53 -9.13 7.48
C ARG A 24 5.08 -10.30 8.36
N TYR A 25 5.88 -11.37 8.47
CA TYR A 25 5.51 -12.52 9.31
C TYR A 25 5.47 -12.18 10.80
N ILE A 26 6.34 -11.31 11.29
CA ILE A 26 6.29 -10.79 12.66
C ILE A 26 4.97 -10.06 12.88
N VAL A 27 4.60 -9.15 11.97
CA VAL A 27 3.35 -8.40 12.07
C VAL A 27 2.13 -9.31 11.96
N ILE A 28 2.14 -10.31 11.07
CA ILE A 28 1.08 -11.32 10.98
C ILE A 28 0.91 -12.03 12.33
N GLY A 29 2.00 -12.51 12.92
CA GLY A 29 1.95 -13.20 14.22
C GLY A 29 1.36 -12.32 15.33
N LEU A 30 1.78 -11.06 15.41
CA LEU A 30 1.25 -10.09 16.38
C LEU A 30 -0.25 -9.83 16.14
N TYR A 31 -0.66 -9.66 14.90
CA TYR A 31 -2.05 -9.40 14.56
C TYR A 31 -2.95 -10.61 14.82
N HIS A 32 -2.48 -11.83 14.57
CA HIS A 32 -3.23 -13.04 14.94
C HIS A 32 -3.35 -13.24 16.46
N LEU A 33 -2.38 -12.74 17.23
CA LEU A 33 -2.43 -12.78 18.68
C LEU A 33 -3.51 -11.82 19.24
N TYR A 34 -3.66 -10.64 18.62
CA TYR A 34 -4.58 -9.59 19.08
C TYR A 34 -5.96 -9.62 18.40
N PHE A 35 -6.04 -10.11 17.19
CA PHE A 35 -7.24 -10.08 16.36
C PHE A 35 -7.52 -11.47 15.81
N ASN A 36 -8.75 -11.90 15.91
CA ASN A 36 -9.22 -13.11 15.21
C ASN A 36 -9.46 -12.75 13.73
N ILE A 37 -8.42 -12.88 12.90
CA ILE A 37 -8.45 -12.45 11.51
C ILE A 37 -8.62 -13.67 10.61
N THR A 38 -9.60 -13.60 9.72
CA THR A 38 -9.79 -14.55 8.63
C THR A 38 -9.67 -13.82 7.29
N PHE A 39 -8.96 -14.43 6.36
CA PHE A 39 -8.84 -13.93 4.99
C PHE A 39 -9.59 -14.87 4.05
N GLU A 40 -10.48 -14.30 3.25
CA GLU A 40 -11.23 -15.02 2.22
C GLU A 40 -10.85 -14.50 0.83
N GLY A 41 -10.86 -15.34 -0.19
CA GLY A 41 -10.56 -14.95 -1.56
C GLY A 41 -9.09 -14.61 -1.83
N THR A 42 -8.16 -15.07 -0.98
CA THR A 42 -6.72 -14.78 -1.14
C THR A 42 -6.13 -15.35 -2.41
N GLU A 43 -6.75 -16.36 -2.98
CA GLU A 43 -6.41 -16.97 -4.28
C GLU A 43 -6.58 -15.99 -5.44
N ASN A 44 -7.43 -14.97 -5.28
CA ASN A 44 -7.70 -13.94 -6.30
C ASN A 44 -6.66 -12.80 -6.26
N ILE A 45 -5.77 -12.78 -5.26
CA ILE A 45 -4.73 -11.75 -5.14
C ILE A 45 -3.70 -11.97 -6.25
N PRO A 46 -3.44 -10.95 -7.10
CA PRO A 46 -2.43 -11.04 -8.15
C PRO A 46 -1.05 -11.36 -7.57
N LYS A 47 -0.33 -12.28 -8.21
CA LYS A 47 1.03 -12.67 -7.83
C LYS A 47 2.10 -11.80 -8.49
N ASP A 48 1.72 -11.08 -9.53
CA ASP A 48 2.58 -10.16 -10.27
C ASP A 48 2.43 -8.73 -9.78
N GLY A 49 3.38 -7.87 -10.13
CA GLY A 49 3.33 -6.44 -9.80
C GLY A 49 2.60 -5.60 -10.85
N GLY A 50 2.41 -4.32 -10.53
CA GLY A 50 1.73 -3.36 -11.42
C GLY A 50 0.22 -3.33 -11.24
N ASN A 51 -0.29 -3.80 -10.09
CA ASN A 51 -1.72 -3.83 -9.79
C ASN A 51 -2.12 -2.70 -8.84
N ILE A 52 -3.40 -2.31 -8.93
CA ILE A 52 -4.02 -1.35 -8.00
C ILE A 52 -4.95 -2.12 -7.07
N PHE A 53 -4.70 -2.00 -5.77
CA PHE A 53 -5.57 -2.49 -4.71
C PHE A 53 -6.43 -1.33 -4.22
N ALA A 54 -7.71 -1.36 -4.53
CA ALA A 54 -8.68 -0.37 -4.05
C ALA A 54 -9.43 -0.92 -2.84
N SER A 55 -9.42 -0.18 -1.74
CA SER A 55 -10.10 -0.58 -0.51
C SER A 55 -10.87 0.59 0.10
N ASN A 56 -11.91 0.28 0.87
CA ASN A 56 -12.51 1.23 1.80
C ASN A 56 -11.52 1.62 2.90
N HIS A 57 -11.75 2.77 3.54
CA HIS A 57 -10.83 3.30 4.56
C HIS A 57 -11.57 3.54 5.88
N ARG A 58 -11.24 2.77 6.91
CA ARG A 58 -11.82 2.89 8.25
C ARG A 58 -10.81 3.24 9.34
N SER A 59 -9.60 2.72 9.22
CA SER A 59 -8.61 2.74 10.28
C SER A 59 -7.23 3.16 9.80
N TYR A 60 -6.38 3.61 10.69
CA TYR A 60 -4.94 3.73 10.45
C TYR A 60 -4.26 2.37 10.20
N GLN A 61 -4.93 1.28 10.58
CA GLN A 61 -4.41 -0.09 10.42
C GLN A 61 -4.76 -0.71 9.06
N ASP A 62 -5.64 -0.10 8.26
CA ASP A 62 -6.05 -0.64 6.96
C ASP A 62 -4.87 -0.99 6.05
N PRO A 63 -3.81 -0.16 5.94
CA PRO A 63 -2.63 -0.52 5.15
C PRO A 63 -2.00 -1.84 5.59
N VAL A 64 -2.00 -2.11 6.90
CA VAL A 64 -1.48 -3.37 7.46
C VAL A 64 -2.40 -4.52 7.10
N PHE A 65 -3.72 -4.38 7.33
CA PHE A 65 -4.69 -5.43 7.00
C PHE A 65 -4.66 -5.82 5.51
N ILE A 66 -4.44 -4.86 4.60
CA ILE A 66 -4.29 -5.14 3.17
C ILE A 66 -2.96 -5.85 2.88
N ALA A 67 -1.89 -5.53 3.61
CA ALA A 67 -0.58 -6.14 3.43
C ALA A 67 -0.51 -7.59 3.96
N LEU A 68 -1.29 -7.94 4.98
CA LEU A 68 -1.21 -9.25 5.62
C LEU A 68 -1.44 -10.42 4.64
N PRO A 69 -2.51 -10.43 3.80
CA PRO A 69 -2.77 -11.52 2.87
C PRO A 69 -1.89 -11.45 1.61
N THR A 70 -1.31 -10.26 1.29
CA THR A 70 -0.51 -10.10 0.07
C THR A 70 0.92 -10.59 0.28
N LYS A 71 1.45 -11.35 -0.68
CA LYS A 71 2.84 -11.83 -0.66
C LYS A 71 3.81 -10.89 -1.40
N VAL A 72 3.26 -9.84 -2.01
CA VAL A 72 4.01 -8.87 -2.80
C VAL A 72 4.05 -7.53 -2.09
N PRO A 73 5.15 -6.77 -2.21
CA PRO A 73 5.24 -5.44 -1.60
C PRO A 73 4.21 -4.48 -2.18
N LEU A 74 3.57 -3.75 -1.28
CA LEU A 74 2.60 -2.73 -1.63
C LEU A 74 3.21 -1.33 -1.48
N SER A 75 2.72 -0.38 -2.24
CA SER A 75 3.05 1.04 -2.11
C SER A 75 1.81 1.81 -1.68
N TYR A 76 1.97 2.71 -0.72
CA TYR A 76 0.87 3.47 -0.12
C TYR A 76 1.10 4.96 -0.27
N MET A 77 0.08 5.69 -0.66
CA MET A 77 0.07 7.15 -0.59
C MET A 77 -0.18 7.58 0.85
N ALA A 78 0.75 8.30 1.43
CA ALA A 78 0.64 8.82 2.79
C ALA A 78 0.86 10.34 2.81
N LYS A 79 0.17 11.03 3.71
CA LYS A 79 0.35 12.47 3.87
C LYS A 79 1.81 12.80 4.21
N GLU A 80 2.35 13.82 3.58
CA GLU A 80 3.74 14.27 3.78
C GLU A 80 4.06 14.53 5.26
N GLU A 81 3.10 15.07 6.02
CA GLU A 81 3.28 15.36 7.44
C GLU A 81 3.57 14.11 8.29
N LEU A 82 3.16 12.92 7.83
CA LEU A 82 3.45 11.66 8.54
C LEU A 82 4.94 11.30 8.51
N PHE A 83 5.69 11.81 7.54
CA PHE A 83 7.12 11.55 7.39
C PHE A 83 8.00 12.47 8.24
N HIS A 84 7.38 13.45 8.93
CA HIS A 84 8.08 14.43 9.77
C HIS A 84 7.74 14.32 11.26
N GLN A 85 6.90 13.35 11.65
CA GLN A 85 6.46 13.22 13.04
C GLN A 85 7.51 12.54 13.94
N ASN A 86 8.04 11.41 13.51
CA ASN A 86 8.97 10.61 14.29
C ASN A 86 9.84 9.76 13.35
N VAL A 87 11.15 9.70 13.65
CA VAL A 87 12.12 8.98 12.80
C VAL A 87 11.80 7.49 12.71
N PHE A 88 11.46 6.84 13.83
CA PHE A 88 11.13 5.41 13.83
C PHE A 88 9.84 5.13 13.06
N PHE A 89 8.83 5.96 13.25
CA PHE A 89 7.58 5.85 12.52
C PHE A 89 7.79 6.08 11.01
N THR A 90 8.60 7.08 10.66
CA THR A 90 8.96 7.37 9.27
C THR A 90 9.68 6.18 8.61
N LEU A 91 10.65 5.58 9.31
CA LEU A 91 11.35 4.40 8.82
C LEU A 91 10.40 3.21 8.65
N LEU A 92 9.50 3.01 9.60
CA LEU A 92 8.49 1.95 9.54
C LEU A 92 7.57 2.10 8.34
N ILE A 93 6.95 3.28 8.14
CA ILE A 93 6.03 3.47 7.01
C ILE A 93 6.74 3.41 5.66
N LYS A 94 8.00 3.88 5.57
CA LYS A 94 8.85 3.72 4.37
C LYS A 94 9.18 2.25 4.10
N ALA A 95 9.49 1.48 5.14
CA ALA A 95 9.74 0.03 5.02
C ALA A 95 8.51 -0.71 4.47
N PHE A 96 7.31 -0.26 4.83
CA PHE A 96 6.04 -0.76 4.27
C PHE A 96 5.67 -0.13 2.92
N GLY A 97 6.57 0.64 2.28
CA GLY A 97 6.36 1.16 0.94
C GLY A 97 5.52 2.43 0.86
N ALA A 98 5.31 3.13 1.98
CA ALA A 98 4.64 4.44 1.95
C ALA A 98 5.52 5.48 1.25
N PHE A 99 4.88 6.35 0.46
CA PHE A 99 5.51 7.50 -0.15
C PHE A 99 4.69 8.77 0.12
N PRO A 100 5.37 9.91 0.29
CA PRO A 100 4.70 11.15 0.63
C PRO A 100 3.90 11.71 -0.54
N VAL A 101 2.73 12.27 -0.22
CA VAL A 101 1.91 13.03 -1.15
C VAL A 101 1.49 14.34 -0.49
N THR A 102 1.68 15.45 -1.20
CA THR A 102 1.26 16.78 -0.76
C THR A 102 -0.13 17.05 -1.28
N ARG A 103 -1.11 17.22 -0.39
CA ARG A 103 -2.48 17.55 -0.78
C ARG A 103 -2.55 18.99 -1.28
N GLY A 104 -3.23 19.20 -2.40
CA GLY A 104 -3.57 20.55 -2.92
C GLY A 104 -2.53 21.19 -3.84
N LYS A 105 -1.34 20.62 -4.03
CA LYS A 105 -0.40 21.02 -5.06
C LYS A 105 -0.37 19.96 -6.17
N GLY A 106 -1.33 20.07 -7.09
CA GLY A 106 -1.33 19.34 -8.34
C GLY A 106 -1.49 17.83 -8.18
N ASP A 107 -2.69 17.32 -8.40
CA ASP A 107 -2.98 15.88 -8.50
C ASP A 107 -2.08 15.17 -9.52
N THR A 108 -1.48 15.90 -10.47
CA THR A 108 -0.55 15.41 -11.50
C THR A 108 0.67 14.74 -10.90
N GLN A 109 1.37 15.34 -9.92
CA GLN A 109 2.57 14.74 -9.34
C GLN A 109 2.28 13.40 -8.65
N VAL A 110 1.15 13.30 -7.98
CA VAL A 110 0.71 12.05 -7.33
C VAL A 110 0.39 10.98 -8.36
N ILE A 111 -0.28 11.38 -9.44
CA ILE A 111 -0.63 10.50 -10.56
C ILE A 111 0.66 10.02 -11.24
N ASP A 112 1.58 10.91 -11.59
CA ASP A 112 2.85 10.58 -12.25
C ASP A 112 3.69 9.62 -11.40
N THR A 113 3.81 9.89 -10.09
CA THR A 113 4.52 9.00 -9.15
C THR A 113 3.84 7.63 -9.06
N SER A 114 2.52 7.60 -9.08
CA SER A 114 1.74 6.35 -9.04
C SER A 114 1.94 5.53 -10.31
N ILE A 115 1.88 6.17 -11.47
CA ILE A 115 2.15 5.56 -12.78
C ILE A 115 3.57 5.00 -12.81
N GLU A 116 4.57 5.79 -12.41
CA GLU A 116 5.97 5.34 -12.35
C GLU A 116 6.14 4.09 -11.48
N LYS A 117 5.46 4.02 -10.34
CA LYS A 117 5.51 2.85 -9.47
C LYS A 117 4.87 1.62 -10.11
N LEU A 118 3.73 1.80 -10.77
CA LEU A 118 3.05 0.71 -11.49
C LEU A 118 3.88 0.22 -12.67
N GLU A 119 4.50 1.14 -13.44
CA GLU A 119 5.41 0.79 -14.55
C GLU A 119 6.66 0.05 -14.08
N LYS A 120 7.12 0.33 -12.86
CA LYS A 120 8.21 -0.43 -12.19
C LYS A 120 7.74 -1.76 -11.60
N GLY A 121 6.52 -2.20 -11.86
CA GLY A 121 5.97 -3.46 -11.37
C GLY A 121 5.66 -3.45 -9.87
N ARG A 122 5.48 -2.28 -9.23
CA ARG A 122 5.04 -2.19 -7.84
C ARG A 122 3.53 -2.15 -7.77
N ASN A 123 2.97 -2.76 -6.73
CA ASN A 123 1.55 -2.68 -6.46
C ASN A 123 1.22 -1.40 -5.69
N LEU A 124 0.13 -0.76 -6.04
CA LEU A 124 -0.34 0.47 -5.43
C LEU A 124 -1.62 0.21 -4.64
N VAL A 125 -1.69 0.72 -3.42
CA VAL A 125 -2.92 0.73 -2.63
C VAL A 125 -3.53 2.12 -2.66
N ILE A 126 -4.80 2.19 -3.00
CA ILE A 126 -5.58 3.42 -2.99
C ILE A 126 -6.79 3.26 -2.08
N PHE A 127 -7.17 4.37 -1.45
CA PHE A 127 -8.42 4.50 -0.71
C PHE A 127 -9.27 5.53 -1.47
N PRO A 128 -10.18 5.10 -2.36
CA PRO A 128 -10.91 6.01 -3.25
C PRO A 128 -11.73 7.06 -2.50
N GLU A 129 -12.13 6.78 -1.27
CA GLU A 129 -12.87 7.71 -0.41
C GLU A 129 -12.03 8.95 -0.02
N GLY A 130 -10.71 8.88 -0.13
CA GLY A 130 -9.76 9.95 0.21
C GLY A 130 -9.74 10.35 1.68
N THR A 131 -10.56 9.72 2.52
CA THR A 131 -10.63 9.94 3.96
C THR A 131 -11.20 8.71 4.66
N ARG A 132 -10.91 8.54 5.96
CA ARG A 132 -11.45 7.44 6.75
C ARG A 132 -12.95 7.66 7.02
N SER A 133 -13.71 6.59 6.89
CA SER A 133 -15.12 6.55 7.29
C SER A 133 -15.24 6.63 8.82
N LYS A 134 -16.08 7.54 9.33
CA LYS A 134 -16.35 7.69 10.77
C LYS A 134 -17.46 6.76 11.26
N ASP A 135 -18.37 6.40 10.38
CA ASP A 135 -19.57 5.61 10.65
C ASP A 135 -19.47 4.17 10.13
N GLY A 136 -18.33 3.80 9.57
CA GLY A 136 -18.07 2.47 9.05
C GLY A 136 -18.71 2.16 7.70
N LYS A 137 -19.46 3.11 7.11
CA LYS A 137 -20.07 2.92 5.80
C LYS A 137 -19.09 3.23 4.69
N VAL A 138 -19.15 2.44 3.63
CA VAL A 138 -18.41 2.71 2.40
C VAL A 138 -18.99 3.95 1.73
N ARG A 139 -18.14 4.90 1.37
CA ARG A 139 -18.54 6.17 0.76
C ARG A 139 -18.19 6.18 -0.73
N LYS A 140 -18.84 7.07 -1.45
CA LYS A 140 -18.54 7.31 -2.87
C LYS A 140 -17.07 7.74 -3.00
N GLY A 141 -16.37 7.15 -3.95
CA GLY A 141 -15.01 7.57 -4.30
C GLY A 141 -14.99 9.01 -4.78
N LYS A 142 -13.89 9.71 -4.49
CA LYS A 142 -13.62 11.03 -5.06
C LYS A 142 -13.10 10.86 -6.47
N THR A 143 -13.66 11.62 -7.37
CA THR A 143 -13.19 11.81 -8.76
C THR A 143 -12.28 13.01 -8.82
#